data_3e2ad73b8d0c9548c1f67ccc2d7265e9
#
_entry.id   3e2ad73b8d0c9548c1f67ccc2d7265e9
#
_cell.length_a   1.000
_cell.length_b   1.000
_cell.length_c   1.000
_cell.angle_alpha   90.00
_cell.angle_beta   90.00
_cell.angle_gamma   90.00
#
_symmetry.space_group_name_H-M   'P 1'
#
loop_
_entity.id
_entity.type
_entity.pdbx_description
1 polymer ?
#
loop_
_entity_poly.entity_id
_entity_poly.type
_entity_poly.pdbx_seq_one_letter_code
_entity_poly.pdbx_strand_id
1 'polypeptide(L)'
;MTNTGCLLLNAEINPSYTADPLQTSRLKTLQPMTVALLIEDLRTSDERECVGQRRNGYGGVSAKVISGRPVTSIFYDALSAELNNNGHTVISEPSDATSRTVKVGVKRFWTENQMNFFDITMSATVDAEVVIQDRNAPATTMKRSITGTADESRQFAGESAYQDALNTALHEFVRSFARDSEIIKAFRDPATRQ
;
A
#
# COMPACT_ATOMS: atom_id res chain seq x y z
N MET A 1 6.40 -45.28 -10.69
CA MET A 1 6.88 -44.64 -9.43
C MET A 1 6.32 -43.22 -9.45
N THR A 2 5.20 -42.99 -8.79
CA THR A 2 4.53 -41.69 -8.70
C THR A 2 5.26 -40.85 -7.65
N ASN A 3 5.96 -39.84 -8.12
CA ASN A 3 6.65 -38.86 -7.26
C ASN A 3 5.57 -38.00 -6.59
N THR A 4 5.14 -38.39 -5.41
CA THR A 4 4.30 -37.55 -4.52
C THR A 4 5.21 -36.49 -3.90
N GLY A 5 5.66 -35.52 -4.69
CA GLY A 5 6.24 -34.30 -4.16
C GLY A 5 5.15 -33.62 -3.33
N CYS A 6 5.39 -33.33 -2.06
CA CYS A 6 4.57 -32.43 -1.27
C CYS A 6 4.44 -31.10 -2.05
N LEU A 7 3.36 -30.93 -2.77
CA LEU A 7 2.96 -29.63 -3.31
C LEU A 7 2.71 -28.73 -2.08
N LEU A 8 3.68 -27.93 -1.72
CA LEU A 8 3.46 -26.87 -0.75
C LEU A 8 2.43 -25.91 -1.38
N LEU A 9 1.24 -25.91 -0.80
CA LEU A 9 0.16 -25.04 -1.27
C LEU A 9 0.58 -23.58 -1.13
N ASN A 10 0.22 -22.77 -2.11
CA ASN A 10 0.37 -21.33 -2.02
C ASN A 10 -0.40 -20.80 -0.80
N ALA A 11 0.16 -19.80 -0.13
CA ALA A 11 -0.55 -19.10 0.94
C ALA A 11 -1.43 -18.02 0.31
N GLU A 12 -2.71 -18.01 0.64
CA GLU A 12 -3.64 -16.95 0.23
C GLU A 12 -3.85 -15.97 1.38
N ILE A 13 -3.65 -14.68 1.13
CA ILE A 13 -3.82 -13.62 2.12
C ILE A 13 -4.72 -12.51 1.58
N ASN A 14 -5.35 -11.78 2.51
CA ASN A 14 -6.23 -10.65 2.19
C ASN A 14 -5.78 -9.40 2.97
N PRO A 15 -4.71 -8.73 2.56
CA PRO A 15 -4.21 -7.55 3.23
C PRO A 15 -5.26 -6.44 3.25
N SER A 16 -5.31 -5.71 4.36
CA SER A 16 -6.27 -4.63 4.56
C SER A 16 -5.69 -3.52 5.42
N TYR A 17 -6.28 -2.35 5.31
CA TYR A 17 -6.01 -1.19 6.13
C TYR A 17 -7.32 -0.72 6.77
N THR A 18 -7.25 -0.32 8.03
CA THR A 18 -8.35 0.34 8.73
C THR A 18 -7.82 1.64 9.31
N ALA A 19 -8.43 2.75 8.92
CA ALA A 19 -8.10 4.05 9.50
C ALA A 19 -8.55 4.09 10.96
N ASP A 20 -7.66 4.58 11.84
CA ASP A 20 -8.01 4.81 13.23
C ASP A 20 -8.74 6.16 13.35
N PRO A 21 -10.02 6.20 13.74
CA PRO A 21 -10.78 7.44 13.85
C PRO A 21 -10.24 8.39 14.92
N LEU A 22 -9.44 7.89 15.87
CA LEU A 22 -8.81 8.68 16.90
C LEU A 22 -7.45 9.26 16.47
N GLN A 23 -6.84 8.69 15.42
CA GLN A 23 -5.58 9.17 14.87
C GLN A 23 -5.85 9.90 13.55
N THR A 24 -5.93 11.21 13.62
CA THR A 24 -6.03 12.06 12.45
C THR A 24 -4.66 12.56 12.03
N SER A 25 -4.45 12.68 10.73
CA SER A 25 -3.21 13.21 10.16
C SER A 25 -3.29 14.73 9.94
N ARG A 26 -2.19 15.31 9.43
CA ARG A 26 -2.19 16.72 9.01
C ARG A 26 -3.17 17.00 7.85
N LEU A 27 -3.62 15.99 7.14
CA LEU A 27 -4.65 16.13 6.10
C LEU A 27 -5.96 16.68 6.68
N LYS A 28 -6.30 16.36 7.94
CA LYS A 28 -7.49 16.91 8.64
C LYS A 28 -7.45 18.42 8.85
N THR A 29 -6.25 19.03 8.83
CA THR A 29 -6.12 20.49 8.98
C THR A 29 -6.42 21.25 7.69
N LEU A 30 -6.61 20.52 6.58
CA LEU A 30 -6.95 21.08 5.29
C LEU A 30 -8.45 21.22 5.15
N GLN A 31 -8.89 22.12 4.27
CA GLN A 31 -10.29 22.21 3.95
C GLN A 31 -10.79 20.92 3.27
N PRO A 32 -12.00 20.44 3.61
CA PRO A 32 -12.61 19.31 2.94
C PRO A 32 -12.64 19.51 1.42
N MET A 33 -12.23 18.48 0.67
CA MET A 33 -12.21 18.56 -0.79
C MET A 33 -12.56 17.21 -1.42
N THR A 34 -12.96 17.23 -2.68
CA THR A 34 -13.18 16.01 -3.48
C THR A 34 -11.89 15.63 -4.18
N VAL A 35 -11.44 14.39 -3.95
CA VAL A 35 -10.20 13.80 -4.47
C VAL A 35 -10.55 12.66 -5.40
N ALA A 36 -10.15 12.75 -6.67
CA ALA A 36 -10.18 11.61 -7.57
C ALA A 36 -8.93 10.74 -7.31
N LEU A 37 -9.13 9.49 -6.91
CA LEU A 37 -8.06 8.54 -6.59
C LEU A 37 -7.96 7.46 -7.65
N LEU A 38 -6.83 7.42 -8.34
CA LEU A 38 -6.54 6.48 -9.43
C LEU A 38 -5.36 5.60 -9.04
N ILE A 39 -5.54 4.29 -9.06
CA ILE A 39 -4.49 3.33 -8.71
C ILE A 39 -4.10 2.51 -9.93
N GLU A 40 -2.80 2.41 -10.17
CA GLU A 40 -2.22 1.62 -11.25
C GLU A 40 -1.20 0.62 -10.69
N ASP A 41 -1.25 -0.62 -11.16
CA ASP A 41 -0.26 -1.65 -10.81
C ASP A 41 0.93 -1.61 -11.77
N LEU A 42 2.02 -0.98 -11.32
CA LEU A 42 3.29 -0.86 -12.07
C LEU A 42 4.32 -1.93 -11.67
N ARG A 43 3.93 -2.93 -10.89
CA ARG A 43 4.81 -4.05 -10.55
C ARG A 43 5.23 -4.81 -11.80
N THR A 44 6.36 -5.51 -11.73
CA THR A 44 6.80 -6.39 -12.82
C THR A 44 5.77 -7.51 -13.08
N SER A 45 5.81 -8.13 -14.27
CA SER A 45 4.89 -9.23 -14.61
C SER A 45 4.91 -10.35 -13.57
N ASP A 46 6.10 -10.73 -13.11
CA ASP A 46 6.29 -11.83 -12.16
C ASP A 46 5.75 -11.48 -10.76
N GLU A 47 5.88 -10.21 -10.36
CA GLU A 47 5.33 -9.72 -9.09
C GLU A 47 3.82 -9.48 -9.12
N ARG A 48 3.19 -9.38 -10.30
CA ARG A 48 1.73 -9.26 -10.42
C ARG A 48 1.01 -10.58 -10.14
N GLU A 49 1.67 -11.71 -10.36
CA GLU A 49 1.10 -13.04 -10.09
C GLU A 49 1.02 -13.38 -8.60
N CYS A 50 1.82 -12.71 -7.76
CA CYS A 50 1.87 -12.96 -6.33
C CYS A 50 2.20 -11.68 -5.55
N VAL A 51 2.06 -11.73 -4.25
CA VAL A 51 2.39 -10.64 -3.32
C VAL A 51 3.49 -11.04 -2.34
N GLY A 52 4.15 -12.15 -2.61
CA GLY A 52 5.24 -12.62 -1.79
C GLY A 52 5.68 -14.04 -2.12
N GLN A 53 6.64 -14.49 -1.36
CA GLN A 53 7.20 -15.84 -1.48
C GLN A 53 7.51 -16.43 -0.11
N ARG A 54 7.31 -17.75 -0.02
CA ARG A 54 7.72 -18.56 1.12
C ARG A 54 9.08 -19.16 0.83
N ARG A 55 10.03 -18.95 1.73
CA ARG A 55 11.37 -19.55 1.65
C ARG A 55 11.50 -20.70 2.64
N ASN A 56 12.21 -21.75 2.24
CA ASN A 56 12.59 -22.84 3.12
C ASN A 56 13.88 -22.50 3.91
N GLY A 57 14.28 -23.37 4.85
CA GLY A 57 15.47 -23.16 5.69
C GLY A 57 16.81 -23.08 4.94
N TYR A 58 16.83 -23.42 3.65
CA TYR A 58 18.01 -23.29 2.76
C TYR A 58 17.93 -22.02 1.88
N GLY A 59 16.92 -21.15 2.11
CA GLY A 59 16.72 -19.92 1.35
C GLY A 59 16.01 -20.10 0.00
N GLY A 60 15.74 -21.34 -0.42
CA GLY A 60 15.02 -21.62 -1.67
C GLY A 60 13.53 -21.28 -1.57
N VAL A 61 12.93 -20.79 -2.67
CA VAL A 61 11.48 -20.52 -2.75
C VAL A 61 10.72 -21.85 -2.75
N SER A 62 9.80 -22.01 -1.81
CA SER A 62 9.00 -23.23 -1.63
C SER A 62 7.54 -23.06 -2.03
N ALA A 63 6.98 -21.84 -1.96
CA ALA A 63 5.62 -21.51 -2.37
C ALA A 63 5.48 -20.02 -2.66
N LYS A 64 4.42 -19.65 -3.39
CA LYS A 64 4.01 -18.26 -3.60
C LYS A 64 3.05 -17.82 -2.48
N VAL A 65 3.07 -16.53 -2.18
CA VAL A 65 2.02 -15.87 -1.38
C VAL A 65 1.16 -15.08 -2.37
N ILE A 66 -0.11 -15.43 -2.46
CA ILE A 66 -1.06 -14.81 -3.39
C ILE A 66 -2.06 -13.92 -2.63
N SER A 67 -2.54 -12.88 -3.29
CA SER A 67 -3.61 -12.04 -2.73
C SER A 67 -4.96 -12.49 -3.28
N GLY A 68 -5.94 -12.67 -2.40
CA GLY A 68 -7.33 -12.95 -2.79
C GLY A 68 -8.03 -11.76 -3.46
N ARG A 69 -7.38 -10.58 -3.47
CA ARG A 69 -7.90 -9.34 -4.06
C ARG A 69 -6.85 -8.65 -4.93
N PRO A 70 -7.27 -7.90 -5.97
CA PRO A 70 -6.35 -7.05 -6.73
C PRO A 70 -5.62 -6.05 -5.83
N VAL A 71 -4.32 -5.89 -6.03
CA VAL A 71 -3.50 -4.95 -5.24
C VAL A 71 -4.00 -3.50 -5.43
N THR A 72 -4.47 -3.16 -6.62
CA THR A 72 -5.09 -1.85 -6.90
C THR A 72 -6.30 -1.57 -6.01
N SER A 73 -7.14 -2.58 -5.75
CA SER A 73 -8.28 -2.45 -4.85
C SER A 73 -7.85 -2.27 -3.40
N ILE A 74 -6.80 -2.97 -2.96
CA ILE A 74 -6.24 -2.84 -1.61
C ILE A 74 -5.74 -1.41 -1.37
N PHE A 75 -4.98 -0.85 -2.32
CA PHE A 75 -4.49 0.53 -2.22
C PHE A 75 -5.62 1.56 -2.28
N TYR A 76 -6.60 1.35 -3.16
CA TYR A 76 -7.75 2.24 -3.26
C TYR A 76 -8.51 2.31 -1.93
N ASP A 77 -8.84 1.15 -1.34
CA ASP A 77 -9.55 1.08 -0.06
C ASP A 77 -8.74 1.73 1.07
N ALA A 78 -7.42 1.44 1.14
CA ALA A 78 -6.55 1.97 2.17
C ALA A 78 -6.44 3.50 2.14
N LEU A 79 -6.16 4.07 0.97
CA LEU A 79 -6.03 5.51 0.81
C LEU A 79 -7.37 6.23 0.91
N SER A 80 -8.46 5.61 0.41
CA SER A 80 -9.82 6.14 0.56
C SER A 80 -10.23 6.21 2.03
N ALA A 81 -9.95 5.15 2.80
CA ALA A 81 -10.24 5.12 4.23
C ALA A 81 -9.49 6.24 4.97
N GLU A 82 -8.20 6.45 4.68
CA GLU A 82 -7.41 7.51 5.29
C GLU A 82 -7.89 8.90 4.91
N LEU A 83 -8.13 9.16 3.61
CA LEU A 83 -8.62 10.46 3.13
C LEU A 83 -10.01 10.78 3.71
N ASN A 84 -10.93 9.81 3.72
CA ASN A 84 -12.26 9.99 4.30
C ASN A 84 -12.20 10.23 5.81
N ASN A 85 -11.34 9.52 6.55
CA ASN A 85 -11.12 9.73 7.99
C ASN A 85 -10.61 11.15 8.29
N ASN A 86 -9.92 11.77 7.34
CA ASN A 86 -9.44 13.16 7.44
C ASN A 86 -10.42 14.20 6.86
N GLY A 87 -11.65 13.80 6.48
CA GLY A 87 -12.73 14.70 6.06
C GLY A 87 -12.77 15.04 4.59
N HIS A 88 -12.00 14.35 3.74
CA HIS A 88 -12.05 14.49 2.29
C HIS A 88 -13.06 13.51 1.69
N THR A 89 -13.58 13.80 0.50
CA THR A 89 -14.46 12.88 -0.26
C THR A 89 -13.65 12.24 -1.37
N VAL A 90 -13.64 10.91 -1.44
CA VAL A 90 -12.91 10.16 -2.47
C VAL A 90 -13.86 9.66 -3.55
N ILE A 91 -13.47 9.84 -4.80
CA ILE A 91 -14.15 9.33 -6.00
C ILE A 91 -13.16 8.56 -6.88
N SER A 92 -13.66 7.55 -7.60
CA SER A 92 -12.83 6.68 -8.45
C SER A 92 -12.49 7.27 -9.82
N GLU A 93 -13.24 8.29 -10.25
CA GLU A 93 -13.07 8.93 -11.56
C GLU A 93 -13.10 10.44 -11.41
N PRO A 94 -12.26 11.20 -12.15
CA PRO A 94 -12.33 12.65 -12.14
C PRO A 94 -13.69 13.16 -12.64
N SER A 95 -14.25 14.13 -11.93
CA SER A 95 -15.52 14.79 -12.27
C SER A 95 -15.38 16.30 -12.14
N ASP A 96 -16.45 17.04 -12.43
CA ASP A 96 -16.47 18.49 -12.24
C ASP A 96 -16.31 18.93 -10.78
N ALA A 97 -16.65 18.07 -9.85
CA ALA A 97 -16.44 18.30 -8.41
C ALA A 97 -15.01 18.02 -7.94
N THR A 98 -14.13 17.43 -8.78
CA THR A 98 -12.76 17.06 -8.39
C THR A 98 -11.90 18.29 -8.13
N SER A 99 -11.36 18.43 -6.94
CA SER A 99 -10.39 19.46 -6.60
C SER A 99 -8.95 19.00 -6.87
N ARG A 100 -8.65 17.75 -6.57
CA ARG A 100 -7.34 17.12 -6.76
C ARG A 100 -7.48 15.75 -7.39
N THR A 101 -6.57 15.42 -8.28
CA THR A 101 -6.39 14.04 -8.78
C THR A 101 -5.12 13.46 -8.18
N VAL A 102 -5.25 12.34 -7.47
CA VAL A 102 -4.16 11.56 -6.89
C VAL A 102 -4.01 10.28 -7.70
N LYS A 103 -2.88 10.15 -8.40
CA LYS A 103 -2.51 8.92 -9.12
C LYS A 103 -1.45 8.19 -8.32
N VAL A 104 -1.65 6.90 -8.09
CA VAL A 104 -0.72 6.05 -7.33
C VAL A 104 -0.30 4.87 -8.20
N GLY A 105 0.96 4.86 -8.58
CA GLY A 105 1.58 3.74 -9.30
C GLY A 105 2.28 2.80 -8.32
N VAL A 106 1.69 1.63 -8.08
CA VAL A 106 2.24 0.63 -7.15
C VAL A 106 3.44 -0.04 -7.79
N LYS A 107 4.64 0.15 -7.23
CA LYS A 107 5.90 -0.43 -7.72
C LYS A 107 6.27 -1.71 -7.00
N ARG A 108 5.93 -1.83 -5.72
CA ARG A 108 6.16 -3.03 -4.92
C ARG A 108 5.05 -3.22 -3.89
N PHE A 109 4.60 -4.46 -3.76
CA PHE A 109 3.68 -4.92 -2.72
C PHE A 109 4.05 -6.37 -2.45
N TRP A 110 4.96 -6.58 -1.46
CA TRP A 110 5.68 -7.82 -1.33
C TRP A 110 5.92 -8.21 0.12
N THR A 111 5.80 -9.51 0.42
CA THR A 111 6.19 -10.09 1.70
C THR A 111 6.97 -11.38 1.50
N GLU A 112 7.92 -11.64 2.38
CA GLU A 112 8.68 -12.88 2.40
C GLU A 112 9.16 -13.22 3.81
N ASN A 113 9.55 -14.46 4.02
CA ASN A 113 10.19 -14.92 5.24
C ASN A 113 11.65 -15.24 5.02
N GLN A 114 12.46 -14.97 6.04
CA GLN A 114 13.84 -15.46 6.16
C GLN A 114 13.93 -16.34 7.40
N MET A 115 14.35 -17.58 7.23
CA MET A 115 14.58 -18.49 8.36
C MET A 115 15.97 -18.23 8.94
N ASN A 116 16.03 -17.92 10.23
CA ASN A 116 17.24 -17.81 11.02
C ASN A 116 17.37 -19.04 11.92
N PHE A 117 18.44 -19.13 12.71
CA PHE A 117 18.69 -20.29 13.56
C PHE A 117 17.65 -20.46 14.68
N PHE A 118 17.14 -19.37 15.23
CA PHE A 118 16.23 -19.41 16.39
C PHE A 118 14.81 -18.86 16.06
N ASP A 119 14.66 -18.14 14.95
CA ASP A 119 13.42 -17.46 14.60
C ASP A 119 13.24 -17.36 13.09
N ILE A 120 12.10 -16.82 12.71
CA ILE A 120 11.77 -16.51 11.32
C ILE A 120 11.50 -14.99 11.24
N THR A 121 12.27 -14.29 10.46
CA THR A 121 11.99 -12.88 10.16
C THR A 121 10.99 -12.81 9.02
N MET A 122 9.87 -12.12 9.26
CA MET A 122 8.89 -11.76 8.25
C MET A 122 9.17 -10.34 7.80
N SER A 123 9.44 -10.16 6.51
CA SER A 123 9.70 -8.85 5.91
C SER A 123 8.59 -8.50 4.93
N ALA A 124 8.15 -7.25 4.93
CA ALA A 124 7.23 -6.74 3.92
C ALA A 124 7.63 -5.34 3.45
N THR A 125 7.36 -5.07 2.18
CA THR A 125 7.63 -3.77 1.54
C THR A 125 6.44 -3.36 0.68
N VAL A 126 5.97 -2.15 0.89
CA VAL A 126 4.95 -1.46 0.09
C VAL A 126 5.60 -0.20 -0.46
N ASP A 127 5.76 -0.09 -1.78
CA ASP A 127 6.33 1.08 -2.44
C ASP A 127 5.45 1.53 -3.59
N ALA A 128 5.17 2.83 -3.64
CA ALA A 128 4.41 3.43 -4.71
C ALA A 128 4.86 4.85 -5.02
N GLU A 129 4.67 5.23 -6.27
CA GLU A 129 4.83 6.59 -6.75
C GLU A 129 3.47 7.30 -6.69
N VAL A 130 3.44 8.41 -5.96
CA VAL A 130 2.26 9.26 -5.82
C VAL A 130 2.44 10.51 -6.66
N VAL A 131 1.47 10.80 -7.52
CA VAL A 131 1.40 12.01 -8.35
C VAL A 131 0.12 12.76 -7.99
N ILE A 132 0.24 14.02 -7.60
CA ILE A 132 -0.91 14.87 -7.27
C ILE A 132 -0.97 16.03 -8.28
N GLN A 133 -2.14 16.18 -8.89
CA GLN A 133 -2.43 17.22 -9.86
C GLN A 133 -3.58 18.10 -9.37
N ASP A 134 -3.40 19.40 -9.45
CA ASP A 134 -4.48 20.39 -9.23
C ASP A 134 -5.30 20.49 -10.52
N ARG A 135 -6.63 20.46 -10.40
CA ARG A 135 -7.51 20.62 -11.53
C ARG A 135 -7.34 22.01 -12.21
N ASN A 136 -7.21 23.05 -11.40
CA ASN A 136 -7.11 24.42 -11.89
C ASN A 136 -5.70 24.82 -12.36
N ALA A 137 -4.70 23.99 -12.02
CA ALA A 137 -3.31 24.20 -12.39
C ALA A 137 -2.65 22.86 -12.78
N PRO A 138 -3.08 22.21 -13.87
CA PRO A 138 -2.60 20.87 -14.25
C PRO A 138 -1.10 20.81 -14.56
N ALA A 139 -0.47 21.95 -14.87
CA ALA A 139 0.98 22.06 -15.02
C ALA A 139 1.73 21.94 -13.68
N THR A 140 1.05 22.19 -12.55
CA THR A 140 1.64 22.01 -11.22
C THR A 140 1.39 20.59 -10.77
N THR A 141 2.37 19.73 -11.03
CA THR A 141 2.32 18.32 -10.65
C THR A 141 3.35 18.06 -9.56
N MET A 142 2.89 17.50 -8.44
CA MET A 142 3.78 16.97 -7.41
C MET A 142 3.97 15.47 -7.65
N LYS A 143 5.21 15.01 -7.54
CA LYS A 143 5.58 13.60 -7.67
C LYS A 143 6.42 13.17 -6.48
N ARG A 144 6.06 12.06 -5.83
CA ARG A 144 6.72 11.54 -4.64
C ARG A 144 6.73 10.01 -4.62
N SER A 145 7.84 9.40 -4.21
CA SER A 145 7.89 7.99 -3.86
C SER A 145 7.62 7.85 -2.36
N ILE A 146 6.72 6.96 -1.99
CA ILE A 146 6.36 6.66 -0.61
C ILE A 146 6.58 5.17 -0.39
N THR A 147 7.24 4.83 0.72
CA THR A 147 7.54 3.44 1.09
C THR A 147 7.07 3.18 2.51
N GLY A 148 6.48 2.02 2.72
CA GLY A 148 6.21 1.43 4.03
C GLY A 148 6.89 0.07 4.14
N THR A 149 7.48 -0.23 5.28
CA THR A 149 8.17 -1.49 5.54
C THR A 149 7.75 -2.09 6.86
N ALA A 150 7.86 -3.40 6.97
CA ALA A 150 7.72 -4.12 8.22
C ALA A 150 8.75 -5.24 8.28
N ASP A 151 9.37 -5.40 9.46
CA ASP A 151 10.23 -6.52 9.79
C ASP A 151 9.79 -7.04 11.17
N GLU A 152 9.35 -8.29 11.23
CA GLU A 152 8.83 -8.91 12.44
C GLU A 152 9.49 -10.27 12.67
N SER A 153 9.98 -10.51 13.89
CA SER A 153 10.51 -11.82 14.28
C SER A 153 9.39 -12.68 14.86
N ARG A 154 9.29 -13.93 14.39
CA ARG A 154 8.26 -14.90 14.80
C ARG A 154 8.84 -16.29 14.93
N GLN A 155 8.18 -17.15 15.70
CA GLN A 155 8.57 -18.57 15.81
C GLN A 155 7.99 -19.42 14.67
N PHE A 156 6.88 -18.97 14.06
CA PHE A 156 6.18 -19.67 12.98
C PHE A 156 5.79 -18.70 11.86
N ALA A 157 5.97 -19.13 10.61
CA ALA A 157 5.56 -18.42 9.41
C ALA A 157 4.29 -19.09 8.80
N GLY A 158 3.13 -18.90 9.43
CA GLY A 158 1.82 -19.25 8.87
C GLY A 158 1.31 -18.17 7.91
N GLU A 159 0.18 -18.40 7.24
CA GLU A 159 -0.44 -17.42 6.33
C GLU A 159 -0.70 -16.08 7.01
N SER A 160 -1.18 -16.09 8.26
CA SER A 160 -1.42 -14.89 9.04
C SER A 160 -0.15 -14.05 9.23
N ALA A 161 1.04 -14.67 9.34
CA ALA A 161 2.28 -13.94 9.53
C ALA A 161 2.64 -13.09 8.29
N TYR A 162 2.41 -13.61 7.08
CA TYR A 162 2.58 -12.84 5.83
C TYR A 162 1.56 -11.72 5.71
N GLN A 163 0.31 -12.00 6.08
CA GLN A 163 -0.76 -10.99 6.06
C GLN A 163 -0.47 -9.86 7.05
N ASP A 164 -0.08 -10.19 8.29
CA ASP A 164 0.22 -9.20 9.32
C ASP A 164 1.40 -8.31 8.92
N ALA A 165 2.49 -8.90 8.43
CA ALA A 165 3.64 -8.14 7.96
C ALA A 165 3.25 -7.18 6.81
N LEU A 166 2.45 -7.65 5.85
CA LEU A 166 2.00 -6.82 4.75
C LEU A 166 1.01 -5.74 5.18
N ASN A 167 0.12 -6.04 6.16
CA ASN A 167 -0.75 -5.05 6.78
C ASN A 167 0.07 -3.96 7.47
N THR A 168 1.08 -4.34 8.26
CA THR A 168 1.97 -3.40 8.94
C THR A 168 2.70 -2.50 7.95
N ALA A 169 3.25 -3.05 6.88
CA ALA A 169 3.90 -2.27 5.81
C ALA A 169 2.92 -1.33 5.09
N LEU A 170 1.68 -1.78 4.83
CA LEU A 170 0.63 -0.95 4.24
C LEU A 170 0.23 0.19 5.18
N HIS A 171 0.11 -0.07 6.48
CA HIS A 171 -0.15 0.96 7.49
C HIS A 171 0.97 2.02 7.51
N GLU A 172 2.23 1.61 7.48
CA GLU A 172 3.37 2.55 7.45
C GLU A 172 3.41 3.34 6.13
N PHE A 173 3.04 2.73 5.00
CA PHE A 173 2.88 3.43 3.72
C PHE A 173 1.81 4.53 3.81
N VAL A 174 0.60 4.19 4.27
CA VAL A 174 -0.51 5.15 4.40
C VAL A 174 -0.18 6.26 5.39
N ARG A 175 0.47 5.92 6.52
CA ARG A 175 0.94 6.88 7.51
C ARG A 175 1.99 7.84 6.94
N SER A 176 2.94 7.32 6.15
CA SER A 176 3.95 8.12 5.45
C SER A 176 3.31 9.05 4.44
N PHE A 177 2.36 8.56 3.64
CA PHE A 177 1.55 9.38 2.73
C PHE A 177 0.85 10.53 3.47
N ALA A 178 0.16 10.22 4.56
CA ALA A 178 -0.64 11.21 5.31
C ALA A 178 0.19 12.23 6.10
N ARG A 179 1.50 12.00 6.26
CA ARG A 179 2.44 12.89 7.00
C ARG A 179 3.45 13.60 6.11
N ASP A 180 3.58 13.20 4.84
CA ASP A 180 4.55 13.81 3.92
C ASP A 180 4.21 15.28 3.69
N SER A 181 5.19 16.15 3.92
CA SER A 181 5.02 17.61 3.84
C SER A 181 4.73 18.11 2.42
N GLU A 182 5.27 17.46 1.40
CA GLU A 182 5.05 17.85 0.00
C GLU A 182 3.67 17.41 -0.47
N ILE A 183 3.19 16.23 -0.02
CA ILE A 183 1.81 15.79 -0.23
C ILE A 183 0.84 16.78 0.40
N ILE A 184 1.03 17.12 1.68
CA ILE A 184 0.17 18.08 2.39
C ILE A 184 0.18 19.46 1.69
N LYS A 185 1.33 19.91 1.23
CA LYS A 185 1.46 21.17 0.48
C LYS A 185 0.71 21.13 -0.85
N ALA A 186 0.75 19.97 -1.56
CA ALA A 186 0.03 19.78 -2.81
C ALA A 186 -1.50 19.74 -2.62
N PHE A 187 -1.97 19.34 -1.44
CA PHE A 187 -3.39 19.38 -1.08
C PHE A 187 -3.88 20.77 -0.66
N ARG A 188 -3.00 21.70 -0.26
CA ARG A 188 -3.40 23.06 0.09
C ARG A 188 -3.93 23.81 -1.13
N ASP A 189 -5.00 24.56 -0.95
CA ASP A 189 -5.55 25.41 -2.00
C ASP A 189 -4.54 26.54 -2.35
N PRO A 190 -4.17 26.73 -3.62
CA PRO A 190 -3.32 27.86 -4.02
C PRO A 190 -4.00 29.23 -3.79
N ALA A 191 -5.33 29.27 -3.68
CA ALA A 191 -6.07 30.52 -3.44
C ALA A 191 -5.84 31.12 -2.03
N THR A 192 -5.27 30.38 -1.08
CA THR A 192 -5.02 30.87 0.30
C THR A 192 -3.64 31.52 0.45
N ARG A 193 -2.90 31.74 -0.63
CA ARG A 193 -1.61 32.45 -0.64
C ARG A 193 -1.81 33.93 -1.01
N GLN A 194 -2.61 34.66 -0.24
CA GLN A 194 -2.59 36.11 -0.20
C GLN A 194 -1.98 36.59 1.10
#